data_c10ef2bd823b2066172a219f76259258
#
_entry.id   c10ef2bd823b2066172a219f76259258
#
_cell.length_a   1.000
_cell.length_b   1.000
_cell.length_c   1.000
_cell.angle_alpha   90.00
_cell.angle_beta   90.00
_cell.angle_gamma   90.00
#
_symmetry.space_group_name_H-M   'P 1'
#
loop_
_entity.id
_entity.type
_entity.pdbx_description
1 polymer ?
#
loop_
_entity_poly.entity_id
_entity_poly.type
_entity_poly.pdbx_seq_one_letter_code
_entity_poly.pdbx_strand_id
1 'polypeptide(L)'
;QDLRQMFELLRQAGIKAEKAMLAATNNVNTHKGAVFSLGLFVCACAYCQKHGGNEFEVIQMMTKVLVKHDLGEKSETAGERQFLQYGKGGVRAEAEAGYPLVRSVALPFLAQTSGDLNTRLLDTLMKIVSEIEDSNLIKRAGNVEVIDWSHKQAQKYLVLGGYGTQAGKQFMLELNRIFKEKNYSLGGSADLLIITIFMGLQRGMI
;
A
#
# COMPACT_ATOMS: atom_id res chain seq x y z
N GLN A 1 9.53 21.98 14.26
CA GLN A 1 9.82 21.91 12.82
C GLN A 1 8.49 21.90 12.08
N ASP A 2 8.36 22.70 11.02
CA ASP A 2 7.15 22.76 10.21
C ASP A 2 7.02 21.44 9.41
N LEU A 3 6.01 20.63 9.72
CA LEU A 3 5.78 19.33 9.08
C LEU A 3 5.45 19.47 7.58
N ARG A 4 4.84 20.57 7.18
CA ARG A 4 4.55 20.85 5.79
C ARG A 4 5.84 21.14 5.00
N GLN A 5 6.72 21.94 5.55
CA GLN A 5 8.04 22.19 4.96
C GLN A 5 8.86 20.89 4.86
N MET A 6 8.80 20.05 5.89
CA MET A 6 9.44 18.73 5.91
C MET A 6 8.90 17.85 4.76
N PHE A 7 7.60 17.87 4.51
CA PHE A 7 6.98 17.14 3.40
C PHE A 7 7.48 17.63 2.04
N GLU A 8 7.58 18.95 1.82
CA GLU A 8 8.07 19.49 0.54
C GLU A 8 9.53 19.09 0.25
N LEU A 9 10.38 19.07 1.27
CA LEU A 9 11.75 18.57 1.14
C LEU A 9 11.79 17.07 0.81
N LEU A 10 10.97 16.29 1.50
CA LEU A 10 10.82 14.86 1.25
C LEU A 10 10.30 14.58 -0.17
N ARG A 11 9.35 15.37 -0.66
CA ARG A 11 8.80 15.28 -2.01
C ARG A 11 9.89 15.45 -3.07
N GLN A 12 10.80 16.41 -2.91
CA GLN A 12 11.94 16.61 -3.81
C GLN A 12 12.87 15.38 -3.83
N ALA A 13 13.15 14.80 -2.67
CA ALA A 13 13.93 13.57 -2.56
C ALA A 13 13.21 12.38 -3.23
N GLY A 14 11.90 12.25 -3.03
CA GLY A 14 11.06 11.23 -3.65
C GLY A 14 11.05 11.31 -5.18
N ILE A 15 10.97 12.51 -5.76
CA ILE A 15 11.07 12.71 -7.22
C ILE A 15 12.42 12.24 -7.76
N LYS A 16 13.53 12.48 -7.04
CA LYS A 16 14.86 11.98 -7.43
C LYS A 16 14.92 10.45 -7.37
N ALA A 17 14.37 9.85 -6.31
CA ALA A 17 14.30 8.39 -6.15
C ALA A 17 13.43 7.73 -7.25
N GLU A 18 12.30 8.34 -7.61
CA GLU A 18 11.46 7.88 -8.72
C GLU A 18 12.20 7.92 -10.06
N LYS A 19 12.92 9.01 -10.34
CA LYS A 19 13.75 9.12 -11.56
C LYS A 19 14.83 8.05 -11.62
N ALA A 20 15.50 7.78 -10.50
CA ALA A 20 16.51 6.72 -10.43
C ALA A 20 15.90 5.33 -10.66
N MET A 21 14.74 5.05 -10.07
CA MET A 21 13.98 3.82 -10.30
C MET A 21 13.63 3.66 -11.79
N LEU A 22 13.06 4.67 -12.42
CA LEU A 22 12.67 4.62 -13.83
C LEU A 22 13.89 4.41 -14.74
N ALA A 23 15.01 5.07 -14.46
CA ALA A 23 16.25 4.87 -15.21
C ALA A 23 16.79 3.44 -15.10
N ALA A 24 16.72 2.83 -13.90
CA ALA A 24 17.16 1.45 -13.66
C ALA A 24 16.22 0.39 -14.24
N THR A 25 14.96 0.71 -14.53
CA THR A 25 13.92 -0.22 -14.93
C THR A 25 13.41 0.00 -16.36
N ASN A 26 14.16 0.68 -17.20
CA ASN A 26 13.76 1.03 -18.58
C ASN A 26 12.39 1.73 -18.63
N ASN A 27 12.16 2.70 -17.75
CA ASN A 27 10.93 3.45 -17.57
C ASN A 27 9.72 2.61 -17.12
N VAL A 28 9.95 1.43 -16.55
CA VAL A 28 8.88 0.64 -15.93
C VAL A 28 8.69 1.08 -14.48
N ASN A 29 7.47 1.51 -14.14
CA ASN A 29 7.11 1.77 -12.75
C ASN A 29 6.99 0.46 -11.98
N THR A 30 7.98 0.14 -11.15
CA THR A 30 8.02 -1.08 -10.34
C THR A 30 7.56 -0.86 -8.91
N HIS A 31 7.84 0.31 -8.30
CA HIS A 31 7.56 0.56 -6.87
C HIS A 31 7.44 2.05 -6.51
N LYS A 32 6.85 2.87 -7.39
CA LYS A 32 6.62 4.31 -7.13
C LYS A 32 5.82 4.56 -5.86
N GLY A 33 4.75 3.78 -5.61
CA GLY A 33 3.92 3.89 -4.42
C GLY A 33 4.71 3.56 -3.16
N ALA A 34 5.55 2.52 -3.19
CA ALA A 34 6.44 2.17 -2.08
C ALA A 34 7.47 3.28 -1.79
N VAL A 35 8.10 3.87 -2.81
CA VAL A 35 9.03 5.01 -2.64
C VAL A 35 8.35 6.16 -1.90
N PHE A 36 7.15 6.54 -2.34
CA PHE A 36 6.36 7.59 -1.72
C PHE A 36 6.03 7.26 -0.25
N SER A 37 5.42 6.09 -0.01
CA SER A 37 4.94 5.70 1.31
C SER A 37 6.08 5.45 2.30
N LEU A 38 7.13 4.70 1.92
CA LEU A 38 8.30 4.48 2.78
C LEU A 38 9.01 5.80 3.13
N GLY A 39 9.11 6.72 2.17
CA GLY A 39 9.66 8.04 2.44
C GLY A 39 8.94 8.76 3.57
N LEU A 40 7.59 8.74 3.55
CA LEU A 40 6.77 9.32 4.60
C LEU A 40 7.02 8.65 5.96
N PHE A 41 7.02 7.30 6.01
CA PHE A 41 7.20 6.57 7.25
C PHE A 41 8.61 6.73 7.83
N VAL A 42 9.67 6.66 7.02
CA VAL A 42 11.05 6.91 7.47
C VAL A 42 11.16 8.31 8.08
N CYS A 43 10.60 9.32 7.42
CA CYS A 43 10.63 10.70 7.90
C CYS A 43 9.82 10.86 9.20
N ALA A 44 8.62 10.27 9.28
CA ALA A 44 7.79 10.32 10.48
C ALA A 44 8.41 9.58 11.66
N CYS A 45 9.01 8.39 11.44
CA CYS A 45 9.73 7.67 12.48
C CYS A 45 10.90 8.49 13.04
N ALA A 46 11.72 9.09 12.18
CA ALA A 46 12.83 9.95 12.61
C ALA A 46 12.34 11.17 13.39
N TYR A 47 11.22 11.77 12.96
CA TYR A 47 10.58 12.88 13.68
C TYR A 47 10.09 12.43 15.06
N CYS A 48 9.37 11.30 15.15
CA CYS A 48 8.83 10.78 16.40
C CYS A 48 9.93 10.35 17.38
N GLN A 49 11.04 9.79 16.89
CA GLN A 49 12.20 9.48 17.75
C GLN A 49 12.77 10.71 18.44
N LYS A 50 12.73 11.87 17.78
CA LYS A 50 13.27 13.12 18.31
C LYS A 50 12.26 13.91 19.15
N HIS A 51 10.99 13.90 18.77
CA HIS A 51 9.95 14.80 19.32
C HIS A 51 8.83 14.06 20.06
N GLY A 52 8.81 12.73 20.02
CA GLY A 52 7.69 11.92 20.46
C GLY A 52 6.52 11.95 19.47
N GLY A 53 5.43 11.29 19.83
CA GLY A 53 4.20 11.27 19.02
C GLY A 53 3.97 9.94 18.30
N ASN A 54 3.03 9.96 17.35
CA ASN A 54 2.61 8.79 16.59
C ASN A 54 2.90 9.02 15.09
N GLU A 55 3.57 8.07 14.46
CA GLU A 55 4.03 8.18 13.07
C GLU A 55 2.87 8.42 12.10
N PHE A 56 1.74 7.75 12.29
CA PHE A 56 0.56 7.88 11.44
C PHE A 56 -0.07 9.27 11.54
N GLU A 57 -0.10 9.85 12.73
CA GLU A 57 -0.60 11.22 12.95
C GLU A 57 0.35 12.26 12.36
N VAL A 58 1.65 12.05 12.50
CA VAL A 58 2.67 12.90 11.87
C VAL A 58 2.51 12.87 10.34
N ILE A 59 2.34 11.68 9.73
CA ILE A 59 2.10 11.56 8.29
C ILE A 59 0.82 12.29 7.89
N GLN A 60 -0.29 12.11 8.61
CA GLN A 60 -1.55 12.79 8.34
C GLN A 60 -1.39 14.32 8.37
N MET A 61 -0.66 14.85 9.35
CA MET A 61 -0.36 16.28 9.42
C MET A 61 0.55 16.78 8.29
N MET A 62 1.56 15.98 7.90
CA MET A 62 2.45 16.29 6.78
C MET A 62 1.72 16.35 5.45
N THR A 63 0.76 15.45 5.23
CA THR A 63 0.07 15.24 3.94
C THR A 63 -1.30 15.89 3.86
N LYS A 64 -1.66 16.70 4.86
CA LYS A 64 -2.94 17.40 4.89
C LYS A 64 -3.20 18.16 3.58
N VAL A 65 -4.37 17.94 2.97
CA VAL A 65 -4.80 18.49 1.68
C VAL A 65 -4.02 18.01 0.44
N LEU A 66 -3.24 16.93 0.56
CA LEU A 66 -2.45 16.35 -0.54
C LEU A 66 -3.32 15.93 -1.73
N VAL A 67 -4.45 15.29 -1.46
CA VAL A 67 -5.40 14.83 -2.49
C VAL A 67 -5.92 16.02 -3.30
N LYS A 68 -6.35 17.08 -2.62
CA LYS A 68 -6.87 18.28 -3.28
C LYS A 68 -5.81 18.99 -4.13
N HIS A 69 -4.57 19.05 -3.63
CA HIS A 69 -3.48 19.75 -4.30
C HIS A 69 -2.92 18.95 -5.50
N ASP A 70 -2.75 17.63 -5.34
CA ASP A 70 -2.08 16.79 -6.34
C ASP A 70 -3.06 16.13 -7.34
N LEU A 71 -4.34 15.97 -6.98
CA LEU A 71 -5.31 15.24 -7.79
C LEU A 71 -6.47 16.12 -8.30
N GLY A 72 -6.56 17.38 -7.87
CA GLY A 72 -7.72 18.24 -8.09
C GLY A 72 -7.79 18.96 -9.44
N GLU A 73 -6.68 19.17 -10.16
CA GLU A 73 -6.66 20.14 -11.27
C GLU A 73 -6.14 19.63 -12.63
N LYS A 74 -5.42 18.50 -12.71
CA LYS A 74 -4.86 18.00 -13.98
C LYS A 74 -4.80 16.49 -14.07
N SER A 75 -5.18 15.91 -15.19
CA SER A 75 -5.16 14.45 -15.42
C SER A 75 -3.89 14.00 -16.16
N GLU A 76 -2.72 14.25 -15.58
CA GLU A 76 -1.44 13.86 -16.20
C GLU A 76 -1.02 12.43 -15.89
N THR A 77 -1.38 11.91 -14.74
CA THR A 77 -1.00 10.55 -14.30
C THR A 77 -2.18 9.57 -14.30
N ALA A 78 -1.87 8.26 -14.32
CA ALA A 78 -2.88 7.22 -14.21
C ALA A 78 -3.68 7.30 -12.90
N GLY A 79 -3.04 7.73 -11.78
CA GLY A 79 -3.69 7.92 -10.49
C GLY A 79 -4.67 9.10 -10.51
N GLU A 80 -4.33 10.20 -11.17
CA GLU A 80 -5.21 11.36 -11.33
C GLU A 80 -6.43 11.02 -12.21
N ARG A 81 -6.23 10.28 -13.30
CA ARG A 81 -7.35 9.79 -14.12
C ARG A 81 -8.29 8.88 -13.34
N GLN A 82 -7.77 7.97 -12.51
CA GLN A 82 -8.59 7.12 -11.64
C GLN A 82 -9.33 7.92 -10.57
N PHE A 83 -8.70 8.93 -9.98
CA PHE A 83 -9.37 9.82 -9.04
C PHE A 83 -10.54 10.54 -9.70
N LEU A 84 -10.33 11.12 -10.88
CA LEU A 84 -11.39 11.81 -11.63
C LEU A 84 -12.51 10.87 -12.07
N GLN A 85 -12.19 9.65 -12.47
CA GLN A 85 -13.15 8.67 -12.98
C GLN A 85 -13.92 7.95 -11.88
N TYR A 86 -13.27 7.61 -10.76
CA TYR A 86 -13.81 6.72 -9.72
C TYR A 86 -13.79 7.31 -8.31
N GLY A 87 -13.28 8.53 -8.13
CA GLY A 87 -13.12 9.15 -6.81
C GLY A 87 -12.06 8.47 -5.92
N LYS A 88 -11.17 7.63 -6.48
CA LYS A 88 -10.21 6.81 -5.73
C LYS A 88 -8.85 7.47 -5.67
N GLY A 89 -8.48 8.01 -4.51
CA GLY A 89 -7.22 8.73 -4.29
C GLY A 89 -5.96 7.85 -4.18
N GLY A 90 -6.11 6.53 -4.12
CA GLY A 90 -5.01 5.57 -4.02
C GLY A 90 -4.10 5.85 -2.81
N VAL A 91 -2.78 5.64 -2.98
CA VAL A 91 -1.79 5.82 -1.90
C VAL A 91 -1.73 7.25 -1.33
N ARG A 92 -2.13 8.27 -2.09
CA ARG A 92 -2.18 9.65 -1.61
C ARG A 92 -3.33 9.87 -0.63
N ALA A 93 -4.50 9.30 -0.91
CA ALA A 93 -5.63 9.33 0.02
C ALA A 93 -5.34 8.52 1.29
N GLU A 94 -4.68 7.37 1.18
CA GLU A 94 -4.20 6.61 2.32
C GLU A 94 -3.25 7.45 3.20
N ALA A 95 -2.30 8.16 2.60
CA ALA A 95 -1.37 9.03 3.32
C ALA A 95 -2.10 10.19 4.03
N GLU A 96 -3.01 10.89 3.34
CA GLU A 96 -3.78 11.99 3.91
C GLU A 96 -4.69 11.52 5.05
N ALA A 97 -5.20 10.30 4.97
CA ALA A 97 -5.96 9.65 6.05
C ALA A 97 -5.08 9.05 7.17
N GLY A 98 -3.75 9.09 7.04
CA GLY A 98 -2.83 8.51 8.01
C GLY A 98 -2.74 6.97 7.94
N TYR A 99 -2.89 6.39 6.76
CA TYR A 99 -2.82 4.94 6.50
C TYR A 99 -3.71 4.09 7.42
N PRO A 100 -5.02 4.35 7.47
CA PRO A 100 -5.94 3.67 8.38
C PRO A 100 -5.93 2.15 8.19
N LEU A 101 -5.78 1.65 6.96
CA LEU A 101 -5.74 0.22 6.68
C LEU A 101 -4.48 -0.44 7.28
N VAL A 102 -3.32 0.20 7.20
CA VAL A 102 -2.09 -0.30 7.83
C VAL A 102 -2.22 -0.25 9.34
N ARG A 103 -2.65 0.90 9.88
CA ARG A 103 -2.75 1.14 11.33
C ARG A 103 -3.74 0.20 12.02
N SER A 104 -4.94 0.05 11.45
CA SER A 104 -6.08 -0.56 12.13
C SER A 104 -6.40 -1.99 11.68
N VAL A 105 -5.83 -2.44 10.55
CA VAL A 105 -6.09 -3.76 9.99
C VAL A 105 -4.80 -4.57 9.83
N ALA A 106 -3.85 -4.10 9.01
CA ALA A 106 -2.72 -4.91 8.59
C ALA A 106 -1.73 -5.19 9.74
N LEU A 107 -1.34 -4.17 10.51
CA LEU A 107 -0.44 -4.34 11.67
C LEU A 107 -1.05 -5.20 12.78
N PRO A 108 -2.31 -4.96 13.23
CA PRO A 108 -2.95 -5.85 14.19
C PRO A 108 -3.07 -7.30 13.69
N PHE A 109 -3.38 -7.49 12.41
CA PHE A 109 -3.45 -8.83 11.82
C PHE A 109 -2.07 -9.51 11.80
N LEU A 110 -1.02 -8.82 11.33
CA LEU A 110 0.36 -9.34 11.32
C LEU A 110 0.82 -9.75 12.72
N ALA A 111 0.47 -8.96 13.76
CA ALA A 111 0.82 -9.27 15.14
C ALA A 111 0.15 -10.55 15.66
N GLN A 112 -1.00 -10.94 15.12
CA GLN A 112 -1.76 -12.13 15.52
C GLN A 112 -1.45 -13.35 14.66
N THR A 113 -0.80 -13.19 13.48
CA THR A 113 -0.45 -14.31 12.61
C THR A 113 0.68 -15.15 13.19
N SER A 114 0.63 -16.45 12.92
CA SER A 114 1.66 -17.43 13.32
C SER A 114 2.22 -18.18 12.11
N GLY A 115 3.33 -18.87 12.30
CA GLY A 115 4.03 -19.59 11.25
C GLY A 115 5.34 -18.93 10.86
N ASP A 116 5.94 -19.37 9.76
CA ASP A 116 7.13 -18.72 9.20
C ASP A 116 6.80 -17.31 8.64
N LEU A 117 7.84 -16.52 8.41
CA LEU A 117 7.69 -15.15 7.96
C LEU A 117 6.91 -15.07 6.64
N ASN A 118 7.20 -15.96 5.69
CA ASN A 118 6.53 -15.97 4.38
C ASN A 118 5.02 -16.22 4.53
N THR A 119 4.61 -17.20 5.35
CA THR A 119 3.22 -17.49 5.66
C THR A 119 2.54 -16.27 6.25
N ARG A 120 3.13 -15.66 7.27
CA ARG A 120 2.59 -14.48 7.95
C ARG A 120 2.40 -13.29 6.99
N LEU A 121 3.37 -13.05 6.10
CA LEU A 121 3.31 -11.95 5.14
C LEU A 121 2.29 -12.21 4.02
N LEU A 122 2.17 -13.44 3.52
CA LEU A 122 1.14 -13.79 2.53
C LEU A 122 -0.27 -13.65 3.10
N ASP A 123 -0.48 -14.10 4.33
CA ASP A 123 -1.77 -13.98 5.01
C ASP A 123 -2.12 -12.50 5.26
N THR A 124 -1.12 -11.69 5.66
CA THR A 124 -1.28 -10.25 5.83
C THR A 124 -1.56 -9.54 4.51
N LEU A 125 -0.89 -9.93 3.41
CA LEU A 125 -1.22 -9.41 2.08
C LEU A 125 -2.68 -9.69 1.73
N MET A 126 -3.15 -10.92 1.93
CA MET A 126 -4.53 -11.27 1.61
C MET A 126 -5.54 -10.60 2.54
N LYS A 127 -5.16 -10.31 3.80
CA LYS A 127 -5.97 -9.47 4.68
C LYS A 127 -6.08 -8.04 4.16
N ILE A 128 -4.98 -7.45 3.69
CA ILE A 128 -5.00 -6.13 3.03
C ILE A 128 -5.91 -6.18 1.79
N VAL A 129 -5.74 -7.19 0.91
CA VAL A 129 -6.54 -7.35 -0.31
C VAL A 129 -8.04 -7.49 -0.01
N SER A 130 -8.41 -8.04 1.13
CA SER A 130 -9.84 -8.17 1.51
C SER A 130 -10.51 -6.86 1.89
N GLU A 131 -9.76 -5.76 2.02
CA GLU A 131 -10.26 -4.47 2.51
C GLU A 131 -9.96 -3.30 1.56
N ILE A 132 -8.88 -3.39 0.76
CA ILE A 132 -8.41 -2.28 -0.07
C ILE A 132 -9.14 -2.21 -1.41
N GLU A 133 -9.38 -0.99 -1.87
CA GLU A 133 -9.72 -0.71 -3.27
C GLU A 133 -8.44 -0.51 -4.09
N ASP A 134 -7.80 -1.63 -4.49
CA ASP A 134 -6.51 -1.59 -5.19
C ASP A 134 -6.61 -0.94 -6.58
N SER A 135 -6.07 0.26 -6.69
CA SER A 135 -6.10 1.05 -7.93
C SER A 135 -5.32 0.41 -9.09
N ASN A 136 -4.29 -0.38 -8.80
CA ASN A 136 -3.55 -1.12 -9.82
C ASN A 136 -4.39 -2.28 -10.36
N LEU A 137 -5.14 -2.96 -9.50
CA LEU A 137 -6.07 -4.01 -9.91
C LEU A 137 -7.19 -3.45 -10.79
N ILE A 138 -7.83 -2.34 -10.38
CA ILE A 138 -8.84 -1.64 -11.19
C ILE A 138 -8.28 -1.28 -12.58
N LYS A 139 -7.09 -0.67 -12.61
CA LYS A 139 -6.42 -0.30 -13.86
C LYS A 139 -6.16 -1.50 -14.77
N ARG A 140 -5.74 -2.64 -14.22
CA ARG A 140 -5.45 -3.85 -15.01
C ARG A 140 -6.72 -4.54 -15.49
N ALA A 141 -7.76 -4.55 -14.67
CA ALA A 141 -9.05 -5.14 -15.02
C ALA A 141 -9.89 -4.26 -15.96
N GLY A 142 -9.68 -2.94 -15.93
CA GLY A 142 -10.48 -1.97 -16.71
C GLY A 142 -11.87 -1.70 -16.14
N ASN A 143 -12.19 -2.22 -14.95
CA ASN A 143 -13.48 -2.03 -14.27
C ASN A 143 -13.31 -2.08 -12.75
N VAL A 144 -14.29 -1.56 -12.00
CA VAL A 144 -14.26 -1.51 -10.52
C VAL A 144 -14.83 -2.76 -9.87
N GLU A 145 -15.63 -3.54 -10.56
CA GLU A 145 -16.28 -4.76 -10.06
C GLU A 145 -15.24 -5.83 -9.67
N VAL A 146 -14.02 -5.72 -10.20
CA VAL A 146 -12.89 -6.58 -9.83
C VAL A 146 -12.55 -6.48 -8.35
N ILE A 147 -12.88 -5.37 -7.68
CA ILE A 147 -12.64 -5.18 -6.25
C ILE A 147 -13.51 -6.15 -5.43
N ASP A 148 -14.81 -6.19 -5.69
CA ASP A 148 -15.71 -7.13 -5.00
C ASP A 148 -15.28 -8.58 -5.22
N TRP A 149 -14.84 -8.91 -6.44
CA TRP A 149 -14.29 -10.22 -6.73
C TRP A 149 -13.01 -10.49 -5.93
N SER A 150 -12.07 -9.56 -5.89
CA SER A 150 -10.81 -9.73 -5.16
C SER A 150 -11.02 -9.86 -3.65
N HIS A 151 -11.92 -9.06 -3.07
CA HIS A 151 -12.30 -9.17 -1.66
C HIS A 151 -12.85 -10.56 -1.32
N LYS A 152 -13.76 -11.09 -2.15
CA LYS A 152 -14.30 -12.44 -1.98
C LYS A 152 -13.22 -13.53 -2.08
N GLN A 153 -12.26 -13.40 -3.03
CA GLN A 153 -11.16 -14.36 -3.14
C GLN A 153 -10.25 -14.30 -1.89
N ALA A 154 -9.91 -13.10 -1.44
CA ALA A 154 -9.07 -12.91 -0.27
C ALA A 154 -9.74 -13.45 1.01
N GLN A 155 -11.01 -13.16 1.22
CA GLN A 155 -11.79 -13.70 2.35
C GLN A 155 -11.86 -15.22 2.30
N LYS A 156 -12.14 -15.80 1.12
CA LYS A 156 -12.14 -17.27 0.94
C LYS A 156 -10.81 -17.90 1.31
N TYR A 157 -9.69 -17.30 0.86
CA TYR A 157 -8.35 -17.76 1.23
C TYR A 157 -8.13 -17.76 2.75
N LEU A 158 -8.51 -16.68 3.43
CA LEU A 158 -8.37 -16.57 4.88
C LEU A 158 -9.24 -17.60 5.63
N VAL A 159 -10.47 -17.83 5.16
CA VAL A 159 -11.38 -18.86 5.73
C VAL A 159 -10.82 -20.27 5.54
N LEU A 160 -10.06 -20.53 4.48
CA LEU A 160 -9.37 -21.83 4.27
C LEU A 160 -8.16 -22.00 5.21
N GLY A 161 -7.87 -21.03 6.08
CA GLY A 161 -6.79 -21.07 7.06
C GLY A 161 -5.44 -20.55 6.54
N GLY A 162 -5.46 -19.75 5.47
CA GLY A 162 -4.29 -19.08 4.92
C GLY A 162 -3.20 -20.03 4.39
N TYR A 163 -2.00 -19.51 4.24
CA TYR A 163 -0.87 -20.26 3.66
C TYR A 163 -0.33 -21.35 4.59
N GLY A 164 -0.72 -21.36 5.86
CA GLY A 164 -0.42 -22.42 6.82
C GLY A 164 -1.08 -23.76 6.51
N THR A 165 -2.16 -23.77 5.73
CA THR A 165 -2.95 -24.96 5.41
C THR A 165 -2.71 -25.45 3.97
N GLN A 166 -2.93 -26.75 3.72
CA GLN A 166 -2.85 -27.31 2.36
C GLN A 166 -3.92 -26.71 1.44
N ALA A 167 -5.14 -26.49 1.97
CA ALA A 167 -6.25 -25.90 1.22
C ALA A 167 -5.94 -24.43 0.82
N GLY A 168 -5.39 -23.65 1.74
CA GLY A 168 -4.98 -22.27 1.45
C GLY A 168 -3.84 -22.17 0.44
N LYS A 169 -2.83 -23.06 0.54
CA LYS A 169 -1.73 -23.14 -0.44
C LYS A 169 -2.25 -23.46 -1.85
N GLN A 170 -3.12 -24.46 -1.96
CA GLN A 170 -3.73 -24.82 -3.24
C GLN A 170 -4.54 -23.67 -3.83
N PHE A 171 -5.34 -23.01 -3.01
CA PHE A 171 -6.14 -21.86 -3.42
C PHE A 171 -5.26 -20.69 -3.88
N MET A 172 -4.17 -20.38 -3.17
CA MET A 172 -3.21 -19.35 -3.57
C MET A 172 -2.56 -19.63 -4.93
N LEU A 173 -2.19 -20.90 -5.20
CA LEU A 173 -1.64 -21.29 -6.50
C LEU A 173 -2.64 -21.06 -7.63
N GLU A 174 -3.91 -21.43 -7.42
CA GLU A 174 -4.96 -21.21 -8.40
C GLU A 174 -5.23 -19.72 -8.61
N LEU A 175 -5.30 -18.94 -7.53
CA LEU A 175 -5.46 -17.51 -7.60
C LEU A 175 -4.30 -16.85 -8.38
N ASN A 176 -3.06 -17.25 -8.11
CA ASN A 176 -1.89 -16.77 -8.84
C ASN A 176 -1.97 -17.09 -10.35
N ARG A 177 -2.49 -18.26 -10.72
CA ARG A 177 -2.75 -18.62 -12.13
C ARG A 177 -3.73 -17.64 -12.78
N ILE A 178 -4.86 -17.37 -12.12
CA ILE A 178 -5.88 -16.40 -12.60
C ILE A 178 -5.28 -15.01 -12.76
N PHE A 179 -4.49 -14.55 -11.79
CA PHE A 179 -3.83 -13.23 -11.85
C PHE A 179 -2.88 -13.12 -13.05
N LYS A 180 -2.10 -14.17 -13.32
CA LYS A 180 -1.20 -14.22 -14.48
C LYS A 180 -1.95 -14.19 -15.79
N GLU A 181 -2.99 -15.03 -15.95
CA GLU A 181 -3.79 -15.14 -17.16
C GLU A 181 -4.52 -13.83 -17.49
N LYS A 182 -5.03 -13.15 -16.47
CA LYS A 182 -5.75 -11.88 -16.59
C LYS A 182 -4.85 -10.65 -16.57
N ASN A 183 -3.53 -10.82 -16.39
CA ASN A 183 -2.57 -9.74 -16.20
C ASN A 183 -2.96 -8.78 -15.05
N TYR A 184 -3.53 -9.32 -14.00
CA TYR A 184 -3.91 -8.56 -12.80
C TYR A 184 -2.68 -8.23 -11.94
N SER A 185 -2.77 -7.18 -11.12
CA SER A 185 -1.69 -6.74 -10.24
C SER A 185 -2.25 -6.17 -8.94
N LEU A 186 -1.69 -6.57 -7.83
CA LEU A 186 -1.99 -6.08 -6.47
C LEU A 186 -0.96 -5.02 -6.03
N GLY A 187 -0.61 -4.09 -6.92
CA GLY A 187 0.44 -3.10 -6.63
C GLY A 187 0.13 -2.23 -5.42
N GLY A 188 -1.12 -1.77 -5.27
CA GLY A 188 -1.54 -0.99 -4.11
C GLY A 188 -1.49 -1.79 -2.80
N SER A 189 -1.95 -3.05 -2.84
CA SER A 189 -1.86 -3.97 -1.70
C SER A 189 -0.42 -4.26 -1.31
N ALA A 190 0.46 -4.47 -2.30
CA ALA A 190 1.89 -4.70 -2.08
C ALA A 190 2.58 -3.47 -1.47
N ASP A 191 2.24 -2.27 -1.91
CA ASP A 191 2.76 -1.02 -1.32
C ASP A 191 2.38 -0.92 0.17
N LEU A 192 1.13 -1.25 0.55
CA LEU A 192 0.71 -1.26 1.96
C LEU A 192 1.36 -2.40 2.76
N LEU A 193 1.59 -3.57 2.14
CA LEU A 193 2.33 -4.65 2.80
C LEU A 193 3.77 -4.22 3.12
N ILE A 194 4.47 -3.55 2.21
CA ILE A 194 5.82 -3.03 2.43
C ILE A 194 5.85 -2.10 3.66
N ILE A 195 4.87 -1.21 3.79
CA ILE A 195 4.74 -0.34 4.97
C ILE A 195 4.47 -1.16 6.23
N THR A 196 3.61 -2.16 6.14
CA THR A 196 3.29 -3.04 7.27
C THR A 196 4.52 -3.81 7.73
N ILE A 197 5.36 -4.31 6.81
CA ILE A 197 6.65 -4.93 7.11
C ILE A 197 7.59 -3.94 7.81
N PHE A 198 7.75 -2.74 7.23
CA PHE A 198 8.61 -1.71 7.82
C PHE A 198 8.21 -1.38 9.26
N MET A 199 6.93 -1.13 9.50
CA MET A 199 6.42 -0.85 10.85
C MET A 199 6.48 -2.08 11.77
N GLY A 200 6.28 -3.28 11.23
CA GLY A 200 6.43 -4.53 11.96
C GLY A 200 7.85 -4.73 12.47
N LEU A 201 8.87 -4.44 11.63
CA LEU A 201 10.29 -4.43 12.02
C LEU A 201 10.57 -3.37 13.11
N GLN A 202 10.09 -2.13 12.91
CA GLN A 202 10.28 -1.05 13.89
C GLN A 202 9.66 -1.38 15.28
N ARG A 203 8.64 -2.22 15.32
CA ARG A 203 7.90 -2.60 16.53
C ARG A 203 8.27 -3.99 17.06
N GLY A 204 9.26 -4.66 16.45
CA GLY A 204 9.71 -6.01 16.86
C GLY A 204 8.63 -7.09 16.69
N MET A 205 7.73 -6.94 15.72
CA MET A 205 6.71 -7.93 15.41
C MET A 205 7.22 -9.05 14.48
N ILE A 206 8.27 -8.75 13.71
CA ILE A 206 8.94 -9.65 12.77
C ILE A 206 10.44 -9.44 12.82
#